data_de2b2622be46ba26d69c3f6049cbcafd
#
_entry.id   de2b2622be46ba26d69c3f6049cbcafd
#
_cell.length_a   1.000
_cell.length_b   1.000
_cell.length_c   1.000
_cell.angle_alpha   90.00
_cell.angle_beta   90.00
_cell.angle_gamma   90.00
#
_symmetry.space_group_name_H-M   'P 1'
#
loop_
_entity.id
_entity.type
_entity.pdbx_description
1 polymer ?
#
loop_
_entity_poly.entity_id
_entity_poly.type
_entity_poly.pdbx_seq_one_letter_code
_entity_poly.pdbx_strand_id
1 'polypeptide(L)'
;MSMETKTNLKSSMMAGNQSAIYQVESFLEESYLFRRNVLNGKTEFFCIKPEEEMENSEEKELEKKEENPKKEESPEEKNWKVLTAEAFNSIVRRAKKLGIGEKKSPRQDIEEYIKSDAVPVFDPIQEYMNKLPKWDGKNHVAALFGRIPGLTSEQLGWCATWFRSAVAHWLQMDMLHGNEAVPVLIGQQGCGKSTFAVRLLPEELRQYFLDHINFGNKFDSEMALTHNLLVNIDELANITVAQQGKLKQTLSKVKVNGRPIFGKSQADRRRYASFLATTNDEHPLCDPTGSRRYLCLRVPDGEFIDNSSVINYDQLYAQMMYELRDKQTPYWFTNDEVARIQEFNQPFFKVDDLETMISYCFRMPAEEEEGRWMVSSEVFDVLHLQYPMLVGSLSTKIKIGQALKFMGCKSKHTRNGQAYQLLALSA
;
A
#
# COMPACT_ATOMS: atom_id res chain seq x y z
N MET A 1 42.64 46.96 18.39
CA MET A 1 42.48 45.98 17.29
C MET A 1 41.65 46.66 16.23
N SER A 2 42.29 46.99 15.09
CA SER A 2 41.70 47.76 14.02
C SER A 2 40.59 46.99 13.28
N MET A 3 39.66 47.70 12.67
CA MET A 3 38.58 47.10 11.84
C MET A 3 39.12 46.16 10.73
N GLU A 4 40.32 46.45 10.20
CA GLU A 4 40.99 45.64 9.20
C GLU A 4 41.37 44.24 9.71
N THR A 5 41.76 44.08 10.96
CA THR A 5 42.08 42.76 11.57
C THR A 5 40.83 41.89 11.74
N LYS A 6 39.68 42.49 12.01
CA LYS A 6 38.39 41.76 12.13
C LYS A 6 37.87 41.32 10.75
N THR A 7 38.07 42.13 9.72
CA THR A 7 37.63 41.82 8.34
C THR A 7 38.49 40.69 7.75
N ASN A 8 39.84 40.72 7.95
CA ASN A 8 40.75 39.67 7.51
C ASN A 8 40.52 38.33 8.27
N LEU A 9 40.18 38.37 9.57
CA LEU A 9 39.82 37.12 10.30
C LEU A 9 38.50 36.53 9.81
N LYS A 10 37.49 37.38 9.50
CA LYS A 10 36.23 36.89 8.92
C LYS A 10 36.40 36.32 7.51
N SER A 11 37.22 36.95 6.63
CA SER A 11 37.48 36.45 5.30
C SER A 11 38.30 35.15 5.32
N SER A 12 39.30 35.02 6.20
CA SER A 12 40.07 33.80 6.41
C SER A 12 39.25 32.67 7.01
N MET A 13 38.32 32.96 7.94
CA MET A 13 37.38 31.96 8.46
C MET A 13 36.35 31.52 7.41
N MET A 14 35.87 32.42 6.55
CA MET A 14 34.98 32.06 5.44
C MET A 14 35.70 31.21 4.37
N ALA A 15 36.91 31.54 4.00
CA ALA A 15 37.70 30.76 3.05
C ALA A 15 38.05 29.37 3.59
N GLY A 16 38.38 29.27 4.89
CA GLY A 16 38.62 27.96 5.54
C GLY A 16 37.38 27.07 5.64
N ASN A 17 36.20 27.66 5.87
CA ASN A 17 34.93 26.91 5.88
C ASN A 17 34.48 26.48 4.46
N GLN A 18 34.66 27.33 3.47
CA GLN A 18 34.40 26.96 2.06
C GLN A 18 35.30 25.80 1.61
N SER A 19 36.57 25.81 2.02
CA SER A 19 37.48 24.69 1.73
C SER A 19 37.05 23.37 2.40
N ALA A 20 36.53 23.41 3.61
CA ALA A 20 36.10 22.21 4.32
C ALA A 20 34.83 21.57 3.73
N ILE A 21 33.83 22.40 3.38
CA ILE A 21 32.61 21.93 2.71
C ILE A 21 32.96 21.32 1.35
N TYR A 22 33.79 21.95 0.57
CA TYR A 22 34.22 21.44 -0.73
C TYR A 22 34.95 20.09 -0.62
N GLN A 23 35.79 19.89 0.41
CA GLN A 23 36.45 18.61 0.66
C GLN A 23 35.44 17.49 0.99
N VAL A 24 34.39 17.79 1.76
CA VAL A 24 33.31 16.84 2.06
C VAL A 24 32.54 16.48 0.82
N GLU A 25 32.14 17.46 0.02
CA GLU A 25 31.39 17.25 -1.22
C GLU A 25 32.19 16.42 -2.22
N SER A 26 33.46 16.79 -2.50
CA SER A 26 34.34 16.00 -3.38
C SER A 26 34.50 14.56 -2.90
N PHE A 27 34.71 14.34 -1.61
CA PHE A 27 34.80 13.01 -1.04
C PHE A 27 33.51 12.20 -1.27
N LEU A 28 32.35 12.81 -1.04
CA LEU A 28 31.07 12.12 -1.22
C LEU A 28 30.81 11.77 -2.68
N GLU A 29 31.04 12.73 -3.60
CA GLU A 29 30.82 12.55 -5.04
C GLU A 29 31.80 11.54 -5.68
N GLU A 30 33.04 11.50 -5.22
CA GLU A 30 34.05 10.55 -5.72
C GLU A 30 33.88 9.12 -5.16
N SER A 31 33.28 9.00 -3.98
CA SER A 31 33.22 7.72 -3.26
C SER A 31 31.87 7.06 -3.28
N TYR A 32 30.79 7.85 -3.43
CA TYR A 32 29.42 7.35 -3.28
C TYR A 32 28.50 7.99 -4.31
N LEU A 33 27.46 7.22 -4.72
CA LEU A 33 26.27 7.74 -5.32
C LEU A 33 25.15 7.68 -4.30
N PHE A 34 24.33 8.72 -4.23
CA PHE A 34 23.18 8.78 -3.37
C PHE A 34 21.91 8.98 -4.19
N ARG A 35 20.77 8.45 -3.71
CA ARG A 35 19.44 8.73 -4.26
C ARG A 35 18.41 8.70 -3.15
N ARG A 36 17.34 9.48 -3.28
CA ARG A 36 16.25 9.54 -2.31
C ARG A 36 15.00 8.87 -2.88
N ASN A 37 14.58 7.80 -2.26
CA ASN A 37 13.42 7.01 -2.67
C ASN A 37 12.11 7.74 -2.30
N VAL A 38 11.24 8.01 -3.28
CA VAL A 38 9.99 8.76 -3.09
C VAL A 38 8.95 7.99 -2.29
N LEU A 39 8.93 6.64 -2.35
CA LEU A 39 7.94 5.84 -1.65
C LEU A 39 8.19 5.84 -0.15
N ASN A 40 9.41 5.48 0.27
CA ASN A 40 9.71 5.28 1.68
C ASN A 40 10.48 6.45 2.31
N GLY A 41 10.85 7.46 1.52
CA GLY A 41 11.60 8.64 1.97
C GLY A 41 13.03 8.35 2.42
N LYS A 42 13.51 7.12 2.25
CA LYS A 42 14.86 6.73 2.65
C LYS A 42 15.88 7.15 1.62
N THR A 43 17.07 7.53 2.08
CA THR A 43 18.23 7.68 1.21
C THR A 43 18.85 6.31 0.97
N GLU A 44 19.17 6.03 -0.27
CA GLU A 44 19.94 4.86 -0.69
C GLU A 44 21.29 5.31 -1.20
N PHE A 45 22.31 4.46 -1.07
CA PHE A 45 23.65 4.75 -1.54
C PHE A 45 24.28 3.56 -2.24
N PHE A 46 25.20 3.86 -3.14
CA PHE A 46 26.07 2.91 -3.80
C PHE A 46 27.53 3.36 -3.61
N CYS A 47 28.42 2.43 -3.31
CA CYS A 47 29.84 2.69 -3.14
C CYS A 47 30.54 2.58 -4.50
N ILE A 48 31.10 3.68 -5.01
CA ILE A 48 31.79 3.71 -6.31
C ILE A 48 33.13 2.98 -6.23
N LYS A 49 33.86 3.17 -5.11
CA LYS A 49 35.15 2.54 -4.87
C LYS A 49 34.98 1.40 -3.86
N PRO A 50 35.48 0.18 -4.12
CA PRO A 50 35.46 -0.90 -3.14
C PRO A 50 36.13 -0.50 -1.82
N GLU A 51 35.64 -1.03 -0.71
CA GLU A 51 36.14 -0.69 0.62
C GLU A 51 37.66 -0.95 0.78
N GLU A 52 38.20 -1.99 0.13
CA GLU A 52 39.61 -2.39 0.16
C GLU A 52 40.53 -1.44 -0.62
N GLU A 53 40.05 -0.76 -1.65
CA GLU A 53 40.84 0.22 -2.42
C GLU A 53 40.92 1.58 -1.73
N MET A 54 39.98 1.90 -0.83
CA MET A 54 39.96 3.16 -0.08
C MET A 54 40.95 3.15 1.14
N GLU A 55 41.28 1.99 1.67
CA GLU A 55 42.24 1.88 2.80
C GLU A 55 43.71 1.84 2.36
N ASN A 56 44.01 1.53 1.10
CA ASN A 56 45.38 1.30 0.59
C ASN A 56 45.85 2.36 -0.43
N SER A 57 45.30 3.57 -0.44
CA SER A 57 45.66 4.59 -1.42
C SER A 57 47.10 5.18 -1.27
N GLU A 58 47.78 4.94 -0.17
CA GLU A 58 49.16 5.45 0.02
C GLU A 58 50.27 4.49 -0.45
N GLU A 59 50.01 3.19 -0.66
CA GLU A 59 51.04 2.23 -1.06
C GLU A 59 51.05 1.78 -2.52
N LYS A 60 50.04 2.12 -3.32
CA LYS A 60 49.84 1.59 -4.68
C LYS A 60 49.96 2.58 -5.86
N GLU A 61 50.52 3.75 -5.66
CA GLU A 61 50.81 4.66 -6.79
C GLU A 61 51.98 4.22 -7.70
N LEU A 62 52.72 3.18 -7.33
CA LEU A 62 53.92 2.75 -8.06
C LEU A 62 53.76 1.52 -8.96
N GLU A 63 52.65 0.82 -8.97
CA GLU A 63 52.46 -0.42 -9.76
C GLU A 63 51.24 -0.44 -10.67
N LYS A 64 50.80 0.65 -11.25
CA LYS A 64 49.75 0.61 -12.30
C LYS A 64 50.35 0.75 -13.70
N LYS A 65 50.77 -0.38 -14.27
CA LYS A 65 50.81 -0.61 -15.72
C LYS A 65 49.88 -1.77 -16.06
N GLU A 66 48.90 -1.45 -16.93
CA GLU A 66 48.08 -2.39 -17.71
C GLU A 66 47.08 -3.28 -16.94
N GLU A 67 46.00 -2.73 -16.50
CA GLU A 67 44.75 -3.47 -16.40
C GLU A 67 43.69 -2.89 -17.39
N ASN A 68 43.05 -3.79 -18.16
CA ASN A 68 41.96 -3.50 -19.07
C ASN A 68 40.89 -2.61 -18.41
N PRO A 69 40.28 -1.67 -19.14
CA PRO A 69 39.18 -0.87 -18.60
C PRO A 69 38.07 -1.84 -18.12
N LYS A 70 37.85 -1.90 -16.80
CA LYS A 70 36.68 -2.56 -16.22
C LYS A 70 35.49 -1.93 -16.91
N LYS A 71 34.61 -2.75 -17.52
CA LYS A 71 33.31 -2.32 -18.02
C LYS A 71 32.68 -1.47 -16.94
N GLU A 72 32.34 -0.21 -17.26
CA GLU A 72 31.46 0.59 -16.41
C GLU A 72 30.19 -0.23 -16.22
N GLU A 73 29.92 -0.69 -15.01
CA GLU A 73 28.68 -1.33 -14.65
C GLU A 73 27.54 -0.36 -15.00
N SER A 74 26.60 -0.83 -15.80
CA SER A 74 25.42 -0.03 -16.12
C SER A 74 24.75 0.41 -14.80
N PRO A 75 24.10 1.56 -14.74
CA PRO A 75 23.37 2.01 -13.56
C PRO A 75 22.40 0.95 -13.01
N GLU A 76 22.06 -0.04 -13.81
CA GLU A 76 21.11 -1.12 -13.56
C GLU A 76 21.70 -2.28 -12.73
N GLU A 77 23.00 -2.48 -12.74
CA GLU A 77 23.71 -3.55 -11.99
C GLU A 77 24.19 -3.09 -10.61
N LYS A 78 23.99 -1.80 -10.26
CA LYS A 78 24.46 -1.26 -8.99
C LYS A 78 23.64 -1.78 -7.82
N ASN A 79 24.31 -2.43 -6.88
CA ASN A 79 23.70 -2.89 -5.63
C ASN A 79 23.47 -1.73 -4.66
N TRP A 80 22.35 -1.04 -4.80
CA TRP A 80 21.94 0.06 -3.93
C TRP A 80 21.58 -0.45 -2.52
N LYS A 81 22.12 0.19 -1.49
CA LYS A 81 21.87 -0.12 -0.08
C LYS A 81 21.15 1.03 0.59
N VAL A 82 20.21 0.73 1.50
CA VAL A 82 19.60 1.75 2.35
C VAL A 82 20.64 2.35 3.27
N LEU A 83 20.69 3.68 3.37
CA LEU A 83 21.57 4.39 4.29
C LEU A 83 21.03 4.26 5.72
N THR A 84 21.53 3.25 6.44
CA THR A 84 21.25 3.06 7.87
C THR A 84 22.12 4.00 8.72
N ALA A 85 21.84 4.09 10.03
CA ALA A 85 22.66 4.84 10.96
C ALA A 85 24.10 4.32 11.01
N GLU A 86 24.30 3.00 10.91
CA GLU A 86 25.60 2.34 10.88
C GLU A 86 26.37 2.69 9.60
N ALA A 87 25.70 2.62 8.44
CA ALA A 87 26.29 2.98 7.16
C ALA A 87 26.69 4.47 7.15
N PHE A 88 25.84 5.36 7.64
CA PHE A 88 26.15 6.78 7.80
C PHE A 88 27.39 7.00 8.71
N ASN A 89 27.43 6.34 9.85
CA ASN A 89 28.59 6.43 10.75
C ASN A 89 29.87 5.89 10.09
N SER A 90 29.78 4.86 9.24
CA SER A 90 30.92 4.33 8.49
C SER A 90 31.43 5.36 7.47
N ILE A 91 30.56 6.05 6.76
CA ILE A 91 30.93 7.14 5.84
C ILE A 91 31.66 8.27 6.62
N VAL A 92 31.10 8.70 7.75
CA VAL A 92 31.74 9.73 8.59
C VAL A 92 33.14 9.28 9.10
N ARG A 93 33.29 8.01 9.49
CA ARG A 93 34.57 7.48 9.93
C ARG A 93 35.62 7.43 8.80
N ARG A 94 35.21 7.10 7.58
CA ARG A 94 36.06 7.13 6.40
C ARG A 94 36.55 8.54 6.08
N ALA A 95 35.62 9.52 6.07
CA ALA A 95 35.98 10.91 5.88
C ALA A 95 37.06 11.37 6.89
N LYS A 96 36.91 10.99 8.18
CA LYS A 96 37.92 11.29 9.22
C LYS A 96 39.25 10.61 9.00
N LYS A 97 39.30 9.35 8.55
CA LYS A 97 40.55 8.63 8.23
C LYS A 97 41.30 9.33 7.10
N LEU A 98 40.59 9.94 6.14
CA LEU A 98 41.16 10.71 5.05
C LEU A 98 41.53 12.16 5.44
N GLY A 99 41.54 12.51 6.71
CA GLY A 99 41.88 13.86 7.19
C GLY A 99 40.78 14.93 6.91
N ILE A 100 39.63 14.52 6.37
CA ILE A 100 38.53 15.45 6.07
C ILE A 100 37.91 15.91 7.39
N GLY A 101 37.93 17.23 7.62
CA GLY A 101 37.38 17.82 8.85
C GLY A 101 38.31 17.77 10.06
N GLU A 102 39.63 17.91 9.87
CA GLU A 102 40.63 17.94 10.96
C GLU A 102 40.29 18.92 12.10
N LYS A 103 39.70 20.06 11.77
CA LYS A 103 39.34 21.11 12.77
C LYS A 103 37.94 20.95 13.34
N LYS A 104 37.03 20.26 12.64
CA LYS A 104 35.63 20.06 13.01
C LYS A 104 35.13 18.75 12.39
N SER A 105 34.42 17.94 13.18
CA SER A 105 33.89 16.69 12.65
C SER A 105 33.06 16.93 11.37
N PRO A 106 33.28 16.18 10.28
CA PRO A 106 32.57 16.34 9.01
C PRO A 106 31.12 15.81 9.06
N ARG A 107 30.69 15.28 10.20
CA ARG A 107 29.38 14.65 10.37
C ARG A 107 28.21 15.52 9.96
N GLN A 108 28.22 16.79 10.38
CA GLN A 108 27.13 17.72 10.11
C GLN A 108 27.10 18.08 8.62
N ASP A 109 28.24 18.35 8.02
CA ASP A 109 28.32 18.71 6.61
C ASP A 109 27.91 17.53 5.69
N ILE A 110 28.31 16.29 6.05
CA ILE A 110 27.83 15.07 5.38
C ILE A 110 26.31 14.90 5.52
N GLU A 111 25.76 15.14 6.71
CA GLU A 111 24.32 15.04 6.96
C GLU A 111 23.52 16.08 6.16
N GLU A 112 24.04 17.33 6.09
CA GLU A 112 23.46 18.41 5.32
C GLU A 112 23.47 18.11 3.81
N TYR A 113 24.59 17.62 3.26
CA TYR A 113 24.67 17.16 1.87
C TYR A 113 23.63 16.07 1.57
N ILE A 114 23.58 15.02 2.39
CA ILE A 114 22.67 13.89 2.17
C ILE A 114 21.18 14.32 2.24
N LYS A 115 20.87 15.35 3.02
CA LYS A 115 19.51 15.91 3.17
C LYS A 115 19.20 17.04 2.18
N SER A 116 20.17 17.50 1.43
CA SER A 116 19.99 18.57 0.46
C SER A 116 19.35 18.07 -0.85
N ASP A 117 19.09 18.98 -1.77
CA ASP A 117 18.65 18.75 -3.14
C ASP A 117 19.77 18.25 -4.08
N ALA A 118 21.02 18.23 -3.61
CA ALA A 118 22.12 17.58 -4.31
C ALA A 118 21.91 16.06 -4.48
N VAL A 119 21.13 15.44 -3.56
CA VAL A 119 20.75 14.02 -3.66
C VAL A 119 19.52 13.86 -4.55
N PRO A 120 19.64 13.24 -5.74
CA PRO A 120 18.55 13.11 -6.69
C PRO A 120 17.39 12.27 -6.13
N VAL A 121 16.21 12.61 -6.55
CA VAL A 121 14.99 11.86 -6.24
C VAL A 121 14.89 10.63 -7.13
N PHE A 122 14.58 9.50 -6.55
CA PHE A 122 14.42 8.21 -7.21
C PHE A 122 12.99 7.68 -7.05
N ASP A 123 12.31 7.44 -8.16
CA ASP A 123 11.01 6.81 -8.18
C ASP A 123 11.14 5.37 -8.73
N PRO A 124 11.08 4.34 -7.86
CA PRO A 124 11.27 2.95 -8.27
C PRO A 124 10.19 2.46 -9.23
N ILE A 125 9.00 3.04 -9.18
CA ILE A 125 7.89 2.67 -10.06
C ILE A 125 8.16 3.21 -11.46
N GLN A 126 8.46 4.50 -11.56
CA GLN A 126 8.77 5.14 -12.83
C GLN A 126 9.99 4.51 -13.48
N GLU A 127 11.03 4.21 -12.71
CA GLU A 127 12.22 3.55 -13.23
C GLU A 127 11.91 2.17 -13.80
N TYR A 128 11.15 1.35 -13.05
CA TYR A 128 10.72 0.04 -13.54
C TYR A 128 9.87 0.15 -14.82
N MET A 129 8.88 1.03 -14.82
CA MET A 129 7.96 1.20 -15.95
C MET A 129 8.64 1.77 -17.20
N ASN A 130 9.68 2.58 -17.03
CA ASN A 130 10.43 3.16 -18.16
C ASN A 130 11.35 2.14 -18.86
N LYS A 131 11.70 1.03 -18.20
CA LYS A 131 12.55 -0.03 -18.76
C LYS A 131 11.75 -1.10 -19.50
N LEU A 132 10.42 -1.06 -19.43
CA LEU A 132 9.57 -2.09 -20.00
C LEU A 132 9.69 -2.15 -21.53
N PRO A 133 9.74 -3.34 -22.12
CA PRO A 133 9.70 -3.52 -23.55
C PRO A 133 8.31 -3.15 -24.11
N LYS A 134 8.21 -3.06 -25.41
CA LYS A 134 6.90 -2.94 -26.07
C LYS A 134 6.06 -4.19 -25.81
N TRP A 135 4.76 -4.00 -25.51
CA TRP A 135 3.81 -5.07 -25.30
C TRP A 135 3.69 -5.99 -26.54
N ASP A 136 3.70 -7.29 -26.34
CA ASP A 136 3.65 -8.32 -27.36
C ASP A 136 2.25 -8.63 -27.92
N GLY A 137 1.22 -7.96 -27.39
CA GLY A 137 -0.18 -8.13 -27.79
C GLY A 137 -0.91 -9.27 -27.08
N LYS A 138 -0.25 -10.05 -26.20
CA LYS A 138 -0.89 -11.16 -25.46
C LYS A 138 -1.52 -10.65 -24.17
N ASN A 139 -2.58 -11.33 -23.73
CA ASN A 139 -3.25 -10.97 -22.47
C ASN A 139 -2.56 -11.62 -21.26
N HIS A 140 -1.51 -10.99 -20.77
CA HIS A 140 -0.74 -11.45 -19.62
C HIS A 140 -1.49 -11.30 -18.30
N VAL A 141 -2.41 -10.33 -18.20
CA VAL A 141 -3.26 -10.15 -17.02
C VAL A 141 -4.24 -11.31 -16.88
N ALA A 142 -4.89 -11.71 -17.95
CA ALA A 142 -5.76 -12.89 -17.94
C ALA A 142 -4.97 -14.17 -17.62
N ALA A 143 -3.74 -14.31 -18.14
CA ALA A 143 -2.87 -15.42 -17.79
C ALA A 143 -2.44 -15.41 -16.32
N LEU A 144 -2.24 -14.23 -15.72
CA LEU A 144 -1.91 -14.10 -14.30
C LEU A 144 -3.08 -14.52 -13.42
N PHE A 145 -4.26 -13.92 -13.59
CA PHE A 145 -5.42 -14.22 -12.77
C PHE A 145 -6.07 -15.58 -13.10
N GLY A 146 -5.89 -16.09 -14.30
CA GLY A 146 -6.29 -17.45 -14.70
C GLY A 146 -5.55 -18.57 -13.93
N ARG A 147 -4.52 -18.25 -13.14
CA ARG A 147 -3.87 -19.17 -12.20
C ARG A 147 -4.71 -19.48 -10.97
N ILE A 148 -5.72 -18.67 -10.71
CA ILE A 148 -6.71 -18.89 -9.65
C ILE A 148 -7.79 -19.77 -10.27
N PRO A 149 -7.92 -21.04 -9.84
CA PRO A 149 -8.91 -21.95 -10.42
C PRO A 149 -10.33 -21.46 -10.14
N GLY A 150 -11.27 -21.85 -11.01
CA GLY A 150 -12.70 -21.58 -10.84
C GLY A 150 -13.18 -20.17 -11.17
N LEU A 151 -12.30 -19.26 -11.60
CA LEU A 151 -12.72 -17.91 -11.99
C LEU A 151 -13.47 -17.90 -13.33
N THR A 152 -14.58 -17.17 -13.36
CA THR A 152 -15.35 -16.90 -14.59
C THR A 152 -14.66 -15.84 -15.46
N SER A 153 -15.06 -15.75 -16.73
CA SER A 153 -14.58 -14.69 -17.63
C SER A 153 -14.88 -13.29 -17.10
N GLU A 154 -16.04 -13.12 -16.45
CA GLU A 154 -16.45 -11.85 -15.85
C GLU A 154 -15.53 -11.45 -14.69
N GLN A 155 -15.21 -12.39 -13.78
CA GLN A 155 -14.26 -12.18 -12.69
C GLN A 155 -12.84 -11.87 -13.19
N LEU A 156 -12.38 -12.54 -14.25
CA LEU A 156 -11.11 -12.20 -14.90
C LEU A 156 -11.12 -10.76 -15.45
N GLY A 157 -12.25 -10.30 -16.00
CA GLY A 157 -12.44 -8.91 -16.41
C GLY A 157 -12.33 -7.94 -15.25
N TRP A 158 -12.96 -8.25 -14.10
CA TRP A 158 -12.85 -7.42 -12.89
C TRP A 158 -11.43 -7.38 -12.33
N CYS A 159 -10.73 -8.51 -12.34
CA CYS A 159 -9.33 -8.57 -11.94
C CYS A 159 -8.45 -7.69 -12.84
N ALA A 160 -8.70 -7.70 -14.16
CA ALA A 160 -7.98 -6.85 -15.10
C ALA A 160 -8.24 -5.36 -14.85
N THR A 161 -9.50 -4.97 -14.61
CA THR A 161 -9.86 -3.60 -14.26
C THR A 161 -9.22 -3.17 -12.94
N TRP A 162 -9.25 -4.02 -11.91
CA TRP A 162 -8.59 -3.74 -10.63
C TRP A 162 -7.08 -3.60 -10.78
N PHE A 163 -6.42 -4.50 -11.51
CA PHE A 163 -4.96 -4.45 -11.68
C PHE A 163 -4.53 -3.19 -12.45
N ARG A 164 -5.29 -2.84 -13.49
CA ARG A 164 -5.11 -1.58 -14.23
C ARG A 164 -5.30 -0.36 -13.31
N SER A 165 -6.32 -0.38 -12.45
CA SER A 165 -6.55 0.66 -11.45
C SER A 165 -5.39 0.78 -10.47
N ALA A 166 -4.82 -0.34 -10.02
CA ALA A 166 -3.65 -0.35 -9.14
C ALA A 166 -2.43 0.30 -9.82
N VAL A 167 -2.13 -0.08 -11.05
CA VAL A 167 -1.02 0.51 -11.82
C VAL A 167 -1.26 1.99 -12.10
N ALA A 168 -2.47 2.40 -12.47
CA ALA A 168 -2.84 3.80 -12.65
C ALA A 168 -2.64 4.62 -11.36
N HIS A 169 -3.00 4.03 -10.21
CA HIS A 169 -2.82 4.64 -8.90
C HIS A 169 -1.33 4.83 -8.57
N TRP A 170 -0.49 3.83 -8.79
CA TRP A 170 0.96 3.93 -8.59
C TRP A 170 1.60 4.99 -9.45
N LEU A 171 1.16 5.12 -10.71
CA LEU A 171 1.67 6.09 -11.69
C LEU A 171 1.06 7.49 -11.59
N GLN A 172 0.15 7.71 -10.64
CA GLN A 172 -0.54 9.00 -10.47
C GLN A 172 -1.46 9.38 -11.66
N MET A 173 -1.98 8.40 -12.35
CA MET A 173 -2.90 8.59 -13.48
C MET A 173 -4.39 8.54 -13.05
N ASP A 174 -4.68 8.26 -11.78
CA ASP A 174 -6.01 8.05 -11.22
C ASP A 174 -6.72 9.34 -10.80
N MET A 175 -6.68 10.35 -11.66
CA MET A 175 -7.25 11.69 -11.38
C MET A 175 -8.79 11.70 -11.25
N LEU A 176 -9.49 10.77 -11.92
CA LEU A 176 -10.95 10.73 -11.96
C LEU A 176 -11.53 9.76 -10.91
N HIS A 177 -10.89 8.63 -10.72
CA HIS A 177 -11.37 7.54 -9.85
C HIS A 177 -10.21 6.95 -9.07
N GLY A 178 -10.34 6.88 -7.74
CA GLY A 178 -9.35 6.20 -6.89
C GLY A 178 -9.47 4.67 -6.97
N ASN A 179 -8.41 3.96 -6.61
CA ASN A 179 -8.44 2.50 -6.47
C ASN A 179 -9.07 2.11 -5.13
N GLU A 180 -10.40 1.91 -5.12
CA GLU A 180 -11.17 1.53 -3.92
C GLU A 180 -11.47 0.03 -3.85
N ALA A 181 -11.27 -0.71 -4.95
CA ALA A 181 -11.58 -2.13 -5.01
C ALA A 181 -10.50 -2.99 -4.34
N VAL A 182 -10.94 -4.12 -3.78
CA VAL A 182 -10.11 -5.08 -3.04
C VAL A 182 -10.47 -6.48 -3.52
N PRO A 183 -9.63 -7.15 -4.30
CA PRO A 183 -9.76 -8.58 -4.54
C PRO A 183 -9.63 -9.35 -3.23
N VAL A 184 -10.57 -10.25 -2.97
CA VAL A 184 -10.60 -11.11 -1.77
C VAL A 184 -10.39 -12.55 -2.21
N LEU A 185 -9.22 -13.10 -1.92
CA LEU A 185 -8.90 -14.50 -2.19
C LEU A 185 -9.48 -15.36 -1.06
N ILE A 186 -10.52 -16.10 -1.38
CA ILE A 186 -11.26 -16.97 -0.45
C ILE A 186 -10.88 -18.43 -0.74
N GLY A 187 -10.53 -19.21 0.28
CA GLY A 187 -10.23 -20.64 0.10
C GLY A 187 -9.51 -21.23 1.29
N GLN A 188 -9.35 -22.55 1.27
CA GLN A 188 -8.74 -23.31 2.36
C GLN A 188 -7.31 -22.84 2.67
N GLN A 189 -6.86 -23.13 3.89
CA GLN A 189 -5.49 -22.86 4.30
C GLN A 189 -4.50 -23.63 3.41
N GLY A 190 -3.42 -22.95 2.99
CA GLY A 190 -2.37 -23.57 2.17
C GLY A 190 -2.66 -23.61 0.67
N CYS A 191 -3.82 -23.14 0.17
CA CYS A 191 -4.11 -23.14 -1.28
C CYS A 191 -3.32 -22.10 -2.09
N GLY A 192 -2.38 -21.37 -1.47
CA GLY A 192 -1.44 -20.49 -2.18
C GLY A 192 -1.83 -19.02 -2.27
N LYS A 193 -2.82 -18.54 -1.51
CA LYS A 193 -3.33 -17.15 -1.54
C LYS A 193 -2.27 -16.09 -1.28
N SER A 194 -1.58 -16.19 -0.14
CA SER A 194 -0.56 -15.19 0.26
C SER A 194 0.65 -15.22 -0.67
N THR A 195 1.03 -16.42 -1.16
CA THR A 195 2.09 -16.57 -2.17
C THR A 195 1.70 -15.89 -3.47
N PHE A 196 0.46 -16.05 -3.93
CA PHE A 196 -0.04 -15.37 -5.13
C PHE A 196 -0.05 -13.85 -4.95
N ALA A 197 -0.47 -13.37 -3.78
CA ALA A 197 -0.54 -11.95 -3.47
C ALA A 197 0.82 -11.24 -3.64
N VAL A 198 1.90 -11.79 -3.07
CA VAL A 198 3.23 -11.19 -3.19
C VAL A 198 3.77 -11.27 -4.62
N ARG A 199 3.36 -12.29 -5.39
CA ARG A 199 3.76 -12.49 -6.79
C ARG A 199 3.03 -11.59 -7.79
N LEU A 200 2.12 -10.74 -7.36
CA LEU A 200 1.58 -9.68 -8.20
C LEU A 200 2.64 -8.62 -8.52
N LEU A 201 3.64 -8.44 -7.64
CA LEU A 201 4.76 -7.53 -7.84
C LEU A 201 5.99 -8.27 -8.41
N PRO A 202 6.73 -7.65 -9.37
CA PRO A 202 8.02 -8.15 -9.82
C PRO A 202 9.03 -8.09 -8.67
N GLU A 203 10.12 -8.81 -8.78
CA GLU A 203 11.10 -8.98 -7.71
C GLU A 203 11.64 -7.63 -7.22
N GLU A 204 11.91 -6.72 -8.11
CA GLU A 204 12.44 -5.37 -7.84
C GLU A 204 11.47 -4.52 -7.00
N LEU A 205 10.16 -4.75 -7.12
CA LEU A 205 9.12 -4.01 -6.42
C LEU A 205 8.55 -4.76 -5.20
N ARG A 206 8.93 -6.01 -4.94
CA ARG A 206 8.41 -6.81 -3.81
C ARG A 206 8.72 -6.23 -2.45
N GLN A 207 9.78 -5.45 -2.31
CA GLN A 207 10.07 -4.73 -1.08
C GLN A 207 8.97 -3.73 -0.68
N TYR A 208 8.08 -3.37 -1.60
CA TYR A 208 6.92 -2.49 -1.37
C TYR A 208 5.60 -3.28 -1.22
N PHE A 209 5.69 -4.57 -0.95
CA PHE A 209 4.57 -5.41 -0.53
C PHE A 209 4.51 -5.46 0.99
N LEU A 210 3.31 -5.27 1.54
CA LEU A 210 3.04 -5.45 2.96
C LEU A 210 2.04 -6.58 3.15
N ASP A 211 2.44 -7.64 3.83
CA ASP A 211 1.60 -8.83 4.03
C ASP A 211 0.51 -8.64 5.08
N HIS A 212 0.70 -7.75 6.03
CA HIS A 212 -0.28 -7.49 7.08
C HIS A 212 -0.33 -6.02 7.48
N ILE A 213 -1.53 -5.43 7.53
CA ILE A 213 -1.74 -4.05 7.99
C ILE A 213 -2.41 -4.02 9.36
N ASN A 214 -1.85 -3.24 10.28
CA ASN A 214 -2.42 -3.02 11.61
C ASN A 214 -3.33 -1.79 11.62
N PHE A 215 -4.65 -1.99 11.50
CA PHE A 215 -5.64 -0.90 11.59
C PHE A 215 -5.83 -0.35 13.01
N GLY A 216 -5.30 -1.02 14.03
CA GLY A 216 -5.35 -0.55 15.43
C GLY A 216 -4.45 0.65 15.68
N ASN A 217 -3.32 0.76 14.97
CA ASN A 217 -2.38 1.86 15.08
C ASN A 217 -2.51 2.79 13.87
N LYS A 218 -2.96 4.03 14.10
CA LYS A 218 -3.14 5.03 13.04
C LYS A 218 -1.84 5.33 12.31
N PHE A 219 -0.72 5.41 13.03
CA PHE A 219 0.57 5.74 12.44
C PHE A 219 1.06 4.62 11.51
N ASP A 220 1.00 3.36 11.95
CA ASP A 220 1.40 2.21 11.13
C ASP A 220 0.53 2.08 9.88
N SER A 221 -0.78 2.34 10.01
CA SER A 221 -1.70 2.36 8.88
C SER A 221 -1.35 3.46 7.86
N GLU A 222 -1.02 4.67 8.32
CA GLU A 222 -0.63 5.78 7.44
C GLU A 222 0.71 5.52 6.75
N MET A 223 1.66 4.91 7.45
CA MET A 223 2.94 4.49 6.87
C MET A 223 2.73 3.39 5.82
N ALA A 224 1.89 2.39 6.13
CA ALA A 224 1.54 1.34 5.18
C ALA A 224 1.00 1.90 3.87
N LEU A 225 0.15 2.93 3.93
CA LEU A 225 -0.47 3.56 2.76
C LEU A 225 0.52 4.32 1.86
N THR A 226 1.56 4.88 2.45
CA THR A 226 2.48 5.77 1.73
C THR A 226 3.76 5.08 1.26
N HIS A 227 4.14 3.96 1.89
CA HIS A 227 5.41 3.28 1.66
C HIS A 227 5.29 1.98 0.88
N ASN A 228 4.07 1.50 0.64
CA ASN A 228 3.83 0.23 -0.05
C ASN A 228 2.98 0.45 -1.31
N LEU A 229 3.20 -0.41 -2.30
CA LEU A 229 2.41 -0.47 -3.52
C LEU A 229 1.20 -1.38 -3.36
N LEU A 230 1.41 -2.49 -2.68
CA LEU A 230 0.38 -3.51 -2.46
C LEU A 230 0.35 -3.93 -1.00
N VAL A 231 -0.82 -3.89 -0.41
CA VAL A 231 -1.06 -4.25 0.98
C VAL A 231 -2.05 -5.40 1.04
N ASN A 232 -1.63 -6.50 1.65
CA ASN A 232 -2.53 -7.61 1.93
C ASN A 232 -3.28 -7.37 3.26
N ILE A 233 -4.58 -7.54 3.21
CA ILE A 233 -5.44 -7.61 4.40
C ILE A 233 -5.59 -9.09 4.72
N ASP A 234 -4.66 -9.59 5.51
CA ASP A 234 -4.70 -10.99 5.93
C ASP A 234 -5.85 -11.22 6.90
N GLU A 235 -6.53 -12.37 6.75
CA GLU A 235 -7.69 -12.75 7.57
C GLU A 235 -8.80 -11.68 7.60
N LEU A 236 -9.29 -11.25 6.42
CA LEU A 236 -10.34 -10.23 6.28
C LEU A 236 -11.56 -10.49 7.18
N ALA A 237 -11.92 -11.75 7.39
CA ALA A 237 -13.04 -12.14 8.23
C ALA A 237 -12.90 -11.76 9.72
N ASN A 238 -11.67 -11.54 10.20
CA ASN A 238 -11.37 -11.17 11.58
C ASN A 238 -11.42 -9.66 11.83
N ILE A 239 -11.62 -8.86 10.78
CA ILE A 239 -11.73 -7.40 10.91
C ILE A 239 -13.05 -7.06 11.58
N THR A 240 -12.99 -6.37 12.72
CA THR A 240 -14.17 -5.90 13.46
C THR A 240 -14.96 -4.84 12.67
N VAL A 241 -16.25 -4.67 12.99
CA VAL A 241 -17.11 -3.64 12.36
C VAL A 241 -16.48 -2.24 12.42
N ALA A 242 -15.87 -1.88 13.56
CA ALA A 242 -15.18 -0.59 13.72
C ALA A 242 -13.95 -0.46 12.79
N GLN A 243 -13.22 -1.55 12.59
CA GLN A 243 -12.08 -1.59 11.67
C GLN A 243 -12.53 -1.56 10.20
N GLN A 244 -13.67 -2.16 9.86
CA GLN A 244 -14.25 -2.07 8.50
C GLN A 244 -14.61 -0.61 8.13
N GLY A 245 -15.16 0.15 9.08
CA GLY A 245 -15.40 1.59 8.87
C GLY A 245 -14.10 2.36 8.60
N LYS A 246 -13.02 2.04 9.34
CA LYS A 246 -11.69 2.61 9.08
C LYS A 246 -11.13 2.17 7.72
N LEU A 247 -11.29 0.90 7.36
CA LEU A 247 -10.87 0.38 6.06
C LEU A 247 -11.55 1.10 4.92
N LYS A 248 -12.88 1.29 4.97
CA LYS A 248 -13.63 2.07 3.97
C LYS A 248 -13.06 3.47 3.79
N GLN A 249 -12.86 4.20 4.90
CA GLN A 249 -12.25 5.53 4.86
C GLN A 249 -10.83 5.50 4.28
N THR A 250 -10.08 4.45 4.58
CA THR A 250 -8.71 4.26 4.10
C THR A 250 -8.69 4.02 2.59
N LEU A 251 -9.59 3.19 2.07
CA LEU A 251 -9.71 2.88 0.65
C LEU A 251 -10.10 4.11 -0.19
N SER A 252 -10.89 5.03 0.36
CA SER A 252 -11.31 6.26 -0.31
C SER A 252 -10.33 7.44 -0.18
N LYS A 253 -9.25 7.30 0.61
CA LYS A 253 -8.24 8.36 0.76
C LYS A 253 -7.36 8.47 -0.48
N VAL A 254 -7.21 9.65 -1.03
CA VAL A 254 -6.23 9.97 -2.09
C VAL A 254 -4.90 10.39 -1.48
N LYS A 255 -4.95 11.08 -0.33
CA LYS A 255 -3.79 11.61 0.41
C LYS A 255 -3.84 11.20 1.86
N VAL A 256 -2.68 11.08 2.46
CA VAL A 256 -2.49 10.78 3.87
C VAL A 256 -1.86 11.98 4.55
N ASN A 257 -2.61 12.59 5.48
CA ASN A 257 -2.11 13.68 6.31
C ASN A 257 -1.49 13.08 7.57
N GLY A 258 -0.19 12.84 7.54
CA GLY A 258 0.54 12.27 8.66
C GLY A 258 1.89 12.96 8.88
N ARG A 259 2.29 13.05 10.15
CA ARG A 259 3.62 13.53 10.51
C ARG A 259 4.61 12.37 10.39
N PRO A 260 5.66 12.45 9.56
CA PRO A 260 6.73 11.45 9.56
C PRO A 260 7.36 11.32 10.95
N ILE A 261 7.89 10.15 11.32
CA ILE A 261 8.40 9.87 12.68
C ILE A 261 9.36 10.93 13.19
N PHE A 262 10.14 11.56 12.34
CA PHE A 262 11.09 12.65 12.69
C PHE A 262 10.80 13.95 11.94
N GLY A 263 9.66 14.07 11.28
CA GLY A 263 9.29 15.26 10.53
C GLY A 263 8.81 16.39 11.45
N LYS A 264 9.27 17.62 11.19
CA LYS A 264 8.86 18.82 11.93
C LYS A 264 7.51 19.39 11.46
N SER A 265 7.02 18.97 10.27
CA SER A 265 5.76 19.46 9.68
C SER A 265 4.86 18.32 9.24
N GLN A 266 3.53 18.53 9.31
CA GLN A 266 2.56 17.70 8.61
C GLN A 266 2.66 18.02 7.12
N ALA A 267 3.00 17.03 6.31
CA ALA A 267 2.96 17.13 4.86
C ALA A 267 1.88 16.18 4.33
N ASP A 268 1.11 16.66 3.36
CA ASP A 268 0.26 15.80 2.56
C ASP A 268 1.14 14.82 1.81
N ARG A 269 1.03 13.55 2.14
CA ARG A 269 1.72 12.47 1.42
C ARG A 269 0.73 11.73 0.55
N ARG A 270 1.17 11.37 -0.64
CA ARG A 270 0.38 10.56 -1.53
C ARG A 270 0.19 9.15 -0.97
N ARG A 271 -0.99 8.58 -1.15
CA ARG A 271 -1.23 7.16 -1.01
C ARG A 271 -0.76 6.45 -2.28
N TYR A 272 0.07 5.41 -2.13
CA TYR A 272 0.46 4.49 -3.19
C TYR A 272 -0.23 3.13 -3.05
N ALA A 273 -0.61 2.75 -1.83
CA ALA A 273 -1.11 1.42 -1.55
C ALA A 273 -2.42 1.10 -2.28
N SER A 274 -2.40 0.05 -3.08
CA SER A 274 -3.56 -0.72 -3.51
C SER A 274 -3.74 -1.90 -2.57
N PHE A 275 -4.95 -2.45 -2.48
CA PHE A 275 -5.26 -3.49 -1.51
C PHE A 275 -5.70 -4.77 -2.19
N LEU A 276 -5.37 -5.88 -1.56
CA LEU A 276 -6.00 -7.17 -1.73
C LEU A 276 -6.26 -7.78 -0.35
N ALA A 277 -7.04 -8.84 -0.28
CA ALA A 277 -7.32 -9.52 0.98
C ALA A 277 -7.25 -11.03 0.80
N THR A 278 -6.92 -11.73 1.90
CA THR A 278 -6.95 -13.19 1.97
C THR A 278 -7.84 -13.62 3.14
N THR A 279 -8.52 -14.74 2.99
CA THR A 279 -9.30 -15.33 4.07
C THR A 279 -9.54 -16.82 3.85
N ASN A 280 -9.74 -17.57 4.96
CA ASN A 280 -10.18 -18.95 4.94
C ASN A 280 -11.71 -19.05 5.16
N ASP A 281 -12.36 -17.97 5.58
CA ASP A 281 -13.79 -17.92 5.80
C ASP A 281 -14.53 -17.79 4.46
N GLU A 282 -15.50 -18.66 4.21
CA GLU A 282 -16.31 -18.62 2.99
C GLU A 282 -17.27 -17.42 2.95
N HIS A 283 -17.56 -16.82 4.10
CA HIS A 283 -18.49 -15.71 4.26
C HIS A 283 -17.81 -14.49 4.92
N PRO A 284 -16.79 -13.90 4.29
CA PRO A 284 -15.98 -12.83 4.92
C PRO A 284 -16.67 -11.48 4.98
N LEU A 285 -17.78 -11.27 4.26
CA LEU A 285 -18.44 -9.98 4.15
C LEU A 285 -19.49 -9.80 5.25
N CYS A 286 -19.41 -8.68 5.97
CA CYS A 286 -20.38 -8.34 7.02
C CYS A 286 -21.20 -7.07 6.66
N ASP A 287 -20.71 -6.24 5.71
CA ASP A 287 -21.27 -4.94 5.39
C ASP A 287 -21.81 -4.89 3.96
N PRO A 288 -23.14 -4.89 3.78
CA PRO A 288 -23.74 -4.86 2.45
C PRO A 288 -23.49 -3.55 1.71
N THR A 289 -23.44 -2.43 2.44
CA THR A 289 -23.27 -1.10 1.82
C THR A 289 -21.88 -0.90 1.25
N GLY A 290 -20.87 -1.64 1.79
CA GLY A 290 -19.48 -1.61 1.33
C GLY A 290 -19.12 -2.70 0.33
N SER A 291 -20.00 -3.65 0.06
CA SER A 291 -19.69 -4.85 -0.74
C SER A 291 -19.24 -4.56 -2.16
N ARG A 292 -19.63 -3.43 -2.73
CA ARG A 292 -19.19 -2.97 -4.05
C ARG A 292 -17.66 -2.85 -4.20
N ARG A 293 -16.94 -2.77 -3.08
CA ARG A 293 -15.48 -2.65 -3.08
C ARG A 293 -14.77 -4.00 -3.11
N TYR A 294 -15.46 -5.08 -2.80
CA TYR A 294 -14.84 -6.40 -2.70
C TYR A 294 -15.07 -7.21 -3.97
N LEU A 295 -14.00 -7.76 -4.54
CA LEU A 295 -14.03 -8.70 -5.64
C LEU A 295 -13.77 -10.10 -5.05
N CYS A 296 -14.84 -10.83 -4.71
CA CYS A 296 -14.72 -12.15 -4.11
C CYS A 296 -14.25 -13.19 -5.14
N LEU A 297 -13.09 -13.77 -4.91
CA LEU A 297 -12.42 -14.74 -5.77
C LEU A 297 -12.24 -16.04 -4.98
N ARG A 298 -13.18 -16.99 -5.14
CA ARG A 298 -13.14 -18.26 -4.41
C ARG A 298 -12.29 -19.28 -5.18
N VAL A 299 -11.31 -19.86 -4.47
CA VAL A 299 -10.59 -21.05 -4.89
C VAL A 299 -11.45 -22.26 -4.52
N PRO A 300 -11.83 -23.13 -5.44
CA PRO A 300 -12.61 -24.33 -5.12
C PRO A 300 -11.88 -25.24 -4.15
N ASP A 301 -12.66 -26.03 -3.38
CA ASP A 301 -12.10 -26.94 -2.38
C ASP A 301 -11.23 -28.00 -3.04
N GLY A 302 -10.06 -28.25 -2.47
CA GLY A 302 -9.08 -29.21 -3.01
C GLY A 302 -8.26 -28.68 -4.18
N GLU A 303 -8.52 -27.45 -4.67
CA GLU A 303 -7.72 -26.83 -5.73
C GLU A 303 -6.69 -25.84 -5.14
N PHE A 304 -5.65 -25.57 -5.92
CA PHE A 304 -4.54 -24.71 -5.53
C PHE A 304 -4.26 -23.66 -6.60
N ILE A 305 -3.90 -22.47 -6.17
CA ILE A 305 -3.44 -21.42 -7.08
C ILE A 305 -2.09 -21.83 -7.67
N ASP A 306 -1.94 -21.74 -8.99
CA ASP A 306 -0.67 -22.03 -9.65
C ASP A 306 0.37 -20.94 -9.33
N ASN A 307 1.18 -21.22 -8.33
CA ASN A 307 2.31 -20.37 -7.95
C ASN A 307 3.64 -20.87 -8.52
N SER A 308 3.66 -21.94 -9.31
CA SER A 308 4.88 -22.55 -9.88
C SER A 308 5.26 -21.96 -11.24
N SER A 309 4.29 -21.65 -12.06
CA SER A 309 4.53 -21.15 -13.42
C SER A 309 5.19 -19.76 -13.39
N VAL A 310 6.08 -19.51 -14.38
CA VAL A 310 6.79 -18.24 -14.53
C VAL A 310 5.81 -17.14 -14.93
N ILE A 311 5.97 -15.96 -14.33
CA ILE A 311 5.26 -14.73 -14.71
C ILE A 311 6.22 -13.89 -15.56
N ASN A 312 5.79 -13.52 -16.76
CA ASN A 312 6.50 -12.52 -17.55
C ASN A 312 6.07 -11.13 -17.11
N TYR A 313 6.76 -10.60 -16.09
CA TYR A 313 6.42 -9.30 -15.48
C TYR A 313 6.58 -8.16 -16.48
N ASP A 314 7.63 -8.19 -17.31
CA ASP A 314 7.87 -7.12 -18.28
C ASP A 314 6.69 -6.98 -19.23
N GLN A 315 6.18 -8.08 -19.75
CA GLN A 315 5.02 -8.07 -20.64
C GLN A 315 3.70 -7.80 -19.91
N LEU A 316 3.56 -8.27 -18.67
CA LEU A 316 2.41 -7.99 -17.82
C LEU A 316 2.24 -6.46 -17.59
N TYR A 317 3.31 -5.81 -17.19
CA TYR A 317 3.28 -4.36 -16.95
C TYR A 317 3.31 -3.54 -18.24
N ALA A 318 3.97 -4.03 -19.31
CA ALA A 318 3.90 -3.43 -20.63
C ALA A 318 2.46 -3.42 -21.18
N GLN A 319 1.68 -4.49 -20.94
CA GLN A 319 0.24 -4.51 -21.24
C GLN A 319 -0.50 -3.41 -20.49
N MET A 320 -0.26 -3.24 -19.18
CA MET A 320 -0.91 -2.18 -18.39
C MET A 320 -0.56 -0.79 -18.88
N MET A 321 0.70 -0.56 -19.22
CA MET A 321 1.15 0.72 -19.79
C MET A 321 0.47 1.02 -21.13
N TYR A 322 0.40 0.05 -22.02
CA TYR A 322 -0.31 0.16 -23.29
C TYR A 322 -1.80 0.46 -23.11
N GLU A 323 -2.47 -0.32 -22.21
CA GLU A 323 -3.89 -0.12 -21.94
C GLU A 323 -4.19 1.24 -21.33
N LEU A 324 -3.34 1.76 -20.43
CA LEU A 324 -3.52 3.05 -19.77
C LEU A 324 -3.15 4.24 -20.68
N ARG A 325 -2.01 4.19 -21.35
CA ARG A 325 -1.44 5.34 -22.09
C ARG A 325 -1.90 5.40 -23.54
N ASP A 326 -1.84 4.27 -24.25
CA ASP A 326 -2.11 4.25 -25.69
C ASP A 326 -3.59 4.01 -25.98
N LYS A 327 -4.18 2.99 -25.35
CA LYS A 327 -5.58 2.63 -25.57
C LYS A 327 -6.55 3.41 -24.72
N GLN A 328 -6.07 4.04 -23.65
CA GLN A 328 -6.89 4.79 -22.67
C GLN A 328 -8.08 3.95 -22.13
N THR A 329 -7.81 2.66 -21.87
CA THR A 329 -8.82 1.75 -21.33
C THR A 329 -9.21 2.21 -19.92
N PRO A 330 -10.52 2.27 -19.59
CA PRO A 330 -10.97 2.62 -18.26
C PRO A 330 -10.33 1.75 -17.18
N TYR A 331 -9.87 2.40 -16.11
CA TYR A 331 -9.28 1.74 -14.93
C TYR A 331 -10.22 1.73 -13.72
N TRP A 332 -11.49 2.05 -13.94
CA TRP A 332 -12.58 2.05 -12.93
C TRP A 332 -13.71 1.14 -13.38
N PHE A 333 -14.54 0.73 -12.43
CA PHE A 333 -15.73 -0.03 -12.70
C PHE A 333 -16.89 0.88 -13.09
N THR A 334 -17.66 0.49 -14.08
CA THR A 334 -18.93 1.13 -14.46
C THR A 334 -20.00 0.83 -13.41
N ASN A 335 -21.10 1.60 -13.40
CA ASN A 335 -22.21 1.35 -12.48
C ASN A 335 -22.83 -0.04 -12.68
N ASP A 336 -22.89 -0.53 -13.92
CA ASP A 336 -23.39 -1.87 -14.23
C ASP A 336 -22.47 -2.97 -13.69
N GLU A 337 -21.16 -2.81 -13.84
CA GLU A 337 -20.17 -3.74 -13.25
C GLU A 337 -20.24 -3.71 -11.72
N VAL A 338 -20.40 -2.53 -11.11
CA VAL A 338 -20.60 -2.41 -9.66
C VAL A 338 -21.84 -3.15 -9.20
N ALA A 339 -22.95 -3.03 -9.90
CA ALA A 339 -24.18 -3.76 -9.58
C ALA A 339 -24.00 -5.29 -9.71
N ARG A 340 -23.30 -5.72 -10.76
CA ARG A 340 -22.96 -7.15 -10.97
C ARG A 340 -22.03 -7.68 -9.88
N ILE A 341 -21.03 -6.93 -9.46
CA ILE A 341 -20.13 -7.28 -8.36
C ILE A 341 -20.95 -7.44 -7.06
N GLN A 342 -21.87 -6.51 -6.77
CA GLN A 342 -22.70 -6.60 -5.58
C GLN A 342 -23.62 -7.82 -5.60
N GLU A 343 -24.23 -8.14 -6.74
CA GLU A 343 -25.04 -9.35 -6.92
C GLU A 343 -24.18 -10.61 -6.71
N PHE A 344 -23.02 -10.66 -7.32
CA PHE A 344 -22.07 -11.78 -7.18
C PHE A 344 -21.59 -11.99 -5.74
N ASN A 345 -21.48 -10.93 -4.97
CA ASN A 345 -21.00 -10.99 -3.59
C ASN A 345 -22.06 -11.51 -2.60
N GLN A 346 -23.33 -11.66 -2.98
CA GLN A 346 -24.40 -12.09 -2.08
C GLN A 346 -24.11 -13.39 -1.32
N PRO A 347 -23.57 -14.46 -1.96
CA PRO A 347 -23.26 -15.70 -1.26
C PRO A 347 -22.15 -15.59 -0.20
N PHE A 348 -21.35 -14.53 -0.25
CA PHE A 348 -20.18 -14.35 0.63
C PHE A 348 -20.48 -13.56 1.90
N PHE A 349 -21.74 -13.20 2.13
CA PHE A 349 -22.14 -12.57 3.38
C PHE A 349 -22.32 -13.57 4.52
N LYS A 350 -21.92 -13.15 5.73
CA LYS A 350 -22.23 -13.90 6.96
C LYS A 350 -23.74 -13.98 7.17
N VAL A 351 -24.29 -15.18 7.10
CA VAL A 351 -25.74 -15.42 7.18
C VAL A 351 -26.25 -15.48 8.63
N ASP A 352 -25.37 -15.80 9.58
CA ASP A 352 -25.78 -16.13 10.95
C ASP A 352 -25.61 -15.00 11.99
N ASP A 353 -25.09 -13.86 11.63
CA ASP A 353 -24.94 -12.74 12.56
C ASP A 353 -26.06 -11.68 12.35
N LEU A 354 -27.25 -12.04 12.74
CA LEU A 354 -28.41 -11.13 12.70
C LEU A 354 -28.17 -9.85 13.50
N GLU A 355 -27.41 -9.89 14.56
CA GLU A 355 -27.06 -8.74 15.40
C GLU A 355 -26.20 -7.74 14.61
N THR A 356 -25.21 -8.23 13.88
CA THR A 356 -24.38 -7.42 12.99
C THR A 356 -25.21 -6.85 11.84
N MET A 357 -26.04 -7.65 11.18
CA MET A 357 -26.95 -7.14 10.11
C MET A 357 -27.90 -6.06 10.62
N ILE A 358 -28.47 -6.26 11.82
CA ILE A 358 -29.34 -5.27 12.47
C ILE A 358 -28.54 -4.00 12.77
N SER A 359 -27.32 -4.09 13.29
CA SER A 359 -26.46 -2.96 13.63
C SER A 359 -26.03 -2.13 12.41
N TYR A 360 -25.98 -2.72 11.22
CA TYR A 360 -25.74 -1.98 9.97
C TYR A 360 -26.96 -1.20 9.47
N CYS A 361 -28.13 -1.72 9.71
CA CYS A 361 -29.37 -1.10 9.22
C CYS A 361 -30.02 -0.19 10.25
N PHE A 362 -29.75 -0.42 11.52
CA PHE A 362 -30.41 0.25 12.64
C PHE A 362 -29.43 0.60 13.75
N ARG A 363 -29.74 1.66 14.50
CA ARG A 363 -29.16 1.94 15.80
C ARG A 363 -30.23 2.15 16.86
N MET A 364 -29.85 1.96 18.11
CA MET A 364 -30.71 2.34 19.22
C MET A 364 -30.76 3.86 19.38
N PRO A 365 -31.94 4.43 19.65
CA PRO A 365 -32.08 5.85 19.95
C PRO A 365 -31.32 6.20 21.24
N ALA A 366 -30.67 7.37 21.30
CA ALA A 366 -30.16 7.94 22.53
C ALA A 366 -31.32 8.34 23.46
N GLU A 367 -31.05 8.75 24.73
CA GLU A 367 -32.08 8.98 25.73
C GLU A 367 -33.10 10.09 25.31
N GLU A 368 -32.68 11.06 24.52
CA GLU A 368 -33.50 12.19 24.05
C GLU A 368 -33.99 12.04 22.61
N GLU A 369 -33.69 10.90 21.94
CA GLU A 369 -34.09 10.67 20.54
C GLU A 369 -35.39 9.84 20.45
N GLU A 370 -36.31 10.29 19.58
CA GLU A 370 -37.47 9.51 19.25
C GLU A 370 -37.16 8.46 18.17
N GLY A 371 -37.10 7.17 18.55
CA GLY A 371 -36.99 6.05 17.62
C GLY A 371 -38.37 5.54 17.17
N ARG A 372 -38.40 4.96 15.98
CA ARG A 372 -39.60 4.29 15.44
C ARG A 372 -39.76 2.93 16.10
N TRP A 373 -41.02 2.63 16.49
CA TRP A 373 -41.40 1.33 16.99
C TRP A 373 -41.69 0.37 15.84
N MET A 374 -40.89 -0.69 15.70
CA MET A 374 -40.93 -1.66 14.60
C MET A 374 -41.07 -3.07 15.15
N VAL A 375 -41.99 -3.86 14.58
CA VAL A 375 -42.12 -5.29 14.86
C VAL A 375 -41.07 -6.08 14.05
N SER A 376 -40.74 -7.31 14.47
CA SER A 376 -39.70 -8.13 13.81
C SER A 376 -39.95 -8.34 12.30
N SER A 377 -41.22 -8.31 11.83
CA SER A 377 -41.52 -8.38 10.40
C SER A 377 -41.12 -7.12 9.64
N GLU A 378 -41.36 -5.93 10.22
CA GLU A 378 -40.93 -4.67 9.61
C GLU A 378 -39.41 -4.52 9.60
N VAL A 379 -38.75 -4.99 10.67
CA VAL A 379 -37.27 -5.06 10.71
C VAL A 379 -36.75 -6.03 9.66
N PHE A 380 -37.42 -7.20 9.49
CA PHE A 380 -37.06 -8.15 8.45
C PHE A 380 -37.19 -7.53 7.04
N ASP A 381 -38.25 -6.79 6.77
CA ASP A 381 -38.47 -6.18 5.44
C ASP A 381 -37.32 -5.21 5.07
N VAL A 382 -36.83 -4.42 6.04
CA VAL A 382 -35.68 -3.54 5.83
C VAL A 382 -34.39 -4.36 5.67
N LEU A 383 -34.17 -5.39 6.52
CA LEU A 383 -33.00 -6.26 6.40
C LEU A 383 -32.99 -7.01 5.07
N HIS A 384 -34.15 -7.48 4.59
CA HIS A 384 -34.25 -8.23 3.36
C HIS A 384 -33.95 -7.36 2.11
N LEU A 385 -34.22 -6.06 2.16
CA LEU A 385 -33.79 -5.12 1.11
C LEU A 385 -32.26 -5.03 1.00
N GLN A 386 -31.56 -5.11 2.12
CA GLN A 386 -30.09 -5.03 2.17
C GLN A 386 -29.45 -6.43 2.04
N TYR A 387 -30.15 -7.48 2.52
CA TYR A 387 -29.71 -8.87 2.54
C TYR A 387 -30.76 -9.80 1.90
N PRO A 388 -30.86 -9.81 0.54
CA PRO A 388 -31.89 -10.58 -0.18
C PRO A 388 -31.86 -12.08 0.11
N MET A 389 -30.72 -12.59 0.61
CA MET A 389 -30.57 -14.01 0.98
C MET A 389 -31.26 -14.39 2.29
N LEU A 390 -31.66 -13.43 3.13
CA LEU A 390 -32.47 -13.69 4.32
C LEU A 390 -33.82 -14.29 3.93
N VAL A 391 -34.02 -15.57 4.26
CA VAL A 391 -35.27 -16.26 3.96
C VAL A 391 -36.37 -15.74 4.88
N GLY A 392 -37.49 -15.29 4.32
CA GLY A 392 -38.66 -14.76 5.03
C GLY A 392 -39.46 -15.82 5.77
N SER A 393 -38.84 -16.58 6.66
CA SER A 393 -39.48 -17.59 7.48
C SER A 393 -39.94 -17.06 8.84
N LEU A 394 -40.88 -17.75 9.49
CA LEU A 394 -41.27 -17.46 10.86
C LEU A 394 -40.07 -17.60 11.82
N SER A 395 -39.22 -18.58 11.57
CA SER A 395 -37.98 -18.80 12.34
C SER A 395 -37.05 -17.61 12.28
N THR A 396 -36.84 -17.03 11.08
CA THR A 396 -36.00 -15.83 10.91
C THR A 396 -36.55 -14.63 11.68
N LYS A 397 -37.88 -14.40 11.63
CA LYS A 397 -38.53 -13.30 12.37
C LYS A 397 -38.43 -13.49 13.89
N ILE A 398 -38.48 -14.73 14.39
CA ILE A 398 -38.24 -15.03 15.79
C ILE A 398 -36.79 -14.75 16.18
N LYS A 399 -35.82 -15.20 15.38
CA LYS A 399 -34.40 -14.93 15.61
C LYS A 399 -34.09 -13.44 15.61
N ILE A 400 -34.68 -12.62 14.71
CA ILE A 400 -34.56 -11.16 14.72
C ILE A 400 -35.04 -10.59 16.06
N GLY A 401 -36.18 -11.02 16.55
CA GLY A 401 -36.71 -10.58 17.84
C GLY A 401 -35.79 -10.97 19.02
N GLN A 402 -35.19 -12.15 18.97
CA GLN A 402 -34.22 -12.61 19.98
C GLN A 402 -32.94 -11.75 19.92
N ALA A 403 -32.40 -11.48 18.72
CA ALA A 403 -31.22 -10.65 18.52
C ALA A 403 -31.46 -9.21 19.02
N LEU A 404 -32.58 -8.57 18.68
CA LEU A 404 -32.94 -7.25 19.15
C LEU A 404 -33.07 -7.17 20.68
N LYS A 405 -33.60 -8.24 21.30
CA LYS A 405 -33.67 -8.33 22.76
C LYS A 405 -32.28 -8.51 23.37
N PHE A 406 -31.44 -9.34 22.79
CA PHE A 406 -30.07 -9.56 23.24
C PHE A 406 -29.22 -8.27 23.13
N MET A 407 -29.41 -7.50 22.07
CA MET A 407 -28.79 -6.18 21.89
C MET A 407 -29.30 -5.11 22.87
N GLY A 408 -30.29 -5.42 23.71
CA GLY A 408 -30.82 -4.50 24.71
C GLY A 408 -31.77 -3.44 24.17
N CYS A 409 -32.37 -3.65 22.98
CA CYS A 409 -33.33 -2.70 22.41
C CYS A 409 -34.56 -2.54 23.32
N LYS A 410 -34.98 -1.29 23.58
CA LYS A 410 -36.24 -1.01 24.28
C LYS A 410 -37.39 -1.65 23.52
N SER A 411 -38.27 -2.37 24.24
CA SER A 411 -39.36 -3.08 23.62
C SER A 411 -40.71 -2.82 24.32
N LYS A 412 -41.80 -2.91 23.57
CA LYS A 412 -43.16 -2.84 24.08
C LYS A 412 -44.07 -3.84 23.36
N HIS A 413 -45.11 -4.28 24.01
CA HIS A 413 -46.13 -5.12 23.39
C HIS A 413 -47.13 -4.26 22.62
N THR A 414 -47.41 -4.61 21.37
CA THR A 414 -48.41 -3.95 20.52
C THR A 414 -49.45 -4.96 20.01
N ARG A 415 -50.52 -4.50 19.36
CA ARG A 415 -51.52 -5.40 18.73
C ARG A 415 -50.90 -6.33 17.68
N ASN A 416 -49.80 -5.88 17.06
CA ASN A 416 -49.07 -6.62 16.00
C ASN A 416 -47.92 -7.46 16.54
N GLY A 417 -47.76 -7.59 17.88
CA GLY A 417 -46.67 -8.33 18.54
C GLY A 417 -45.69 -7.43 19.25
N GLN A 418 -44.54 -8.00 19.60
CA GLN A 418 -43.43 -7.30 20.26
C GLN A 418 -42.81 -6.30 19.27
N ALA A 419 -42.79 -5.02 19.63
CA ALA A 419 -42.12 -3.96 18.87
C ALA A 419 -40.89 -3.45 19.61
N TYR A 420 -39.87 -3.08 18.85
CA TYR A 420 -38.58 -2.60 19.30
C TYR A 420 -38.37 -1.15 18.83
N GLN A 421 -37.75 -0.33 19.67
CA GLN A 421 -37.48 1.06 19.34
C GLN A 421 -36.14 1.18 18.61
N LEU A 422 -36.14 1.60 17.34
CA LEU A 422 -35.02 1.63 16.45
C LEU A 422 -34.99 2.93 15.62
N LEU A 423 -33.80 3.33 15.21
CA LEU A 423 -33.58 4.35 14.20
C LEU A 423 -32.91 3.70 13.00
N ALA A 424 -33.53 3.79 11.84
CA ALA A 424 -32.92 3.34 10.60
C ALA A 424 -31.71 4.22 10.26
N LEU A 425 -30.58 3.60 9.95
CA LEU A 425 -29.42 4.29 9.40
C LEU A 425 -29.71 4.52 7.92
N SER A 426 -29.69 5.78 7.49
CA SER A 426 -29.84 6.11 6.06
C SER A 426 -28.75 5.39 5.27
N ALA A 427 -29.13 4.64 4.24
CA ALA A 427 -28.24 3.99 3.30
C ALA A 427 -27.39 5.00 2.52
#